data_20da7fc8d96384a03eb2b95065b4fd13
#
_entry.id   20da7fc8d96384a03eb2b95065b4fd13
#
_cell.length_a   1.000
_cell.length_b   1.000
_cell.length_c   1.000
_cell.angle_alpha   90.00
_cell.angle_beta   90.00
_cell.angle_gamma   90.00
#
_symmetry.space_group_name_H-M   'P 1'
#
loop_
_entity.id
_entity.type
_entity.pdbx_description
1 polymer ?
#
loop_
_entity_poly.entity_id
_entity_poly.type
_entity_poly.pdbx_seq_one_letter_code
_entity_poly.pdbx_strand_id
1 'polypeptide(L)' 'MISVCQIKAARAMLGWSAVQLAERAGVSSATVKKYEMQIGIPNANTRILSAIKLKFEEFGIEFTGDPLVNPGVTLHLNGL' A
#
# COMPACT_ATOMS: atom_id res chain seq x y z
N MET A 1 -1.37 9.45 -4.54
CA MET A 1 -1.04 9.21 -3.12
C MET A 1 -2.01 8.24 -2.49
N ILE A 2 -1.53 7.42 -1.58
CA ILE A 2 -2.38 6.46 -0.88
C ILE A 2 -2.25 6.68 0.63
N SER A 3 -3.30 6.29 1.35
CA SER A 3 -3.34 6.43 2.81
C SER A 3 -2.86 5.15 3.49
N VAL A 4 -2.59 5.25 4.79
CA VAL A 4 -2.17 4.11 5.59
C VAL A 4 -3.23 3.00 5.57
N CYS A 5 -4.52 3.35 5.68
CA CYS A 5 -5.57 2.32 5.63
C CYS A 5 -5.64 1.63 4.27
N GLN A 6 -5.32 2.34 3.19
CA GLN A 6 -5.26 1.72 1.87
C GLN A 6 -4.11 0.72 1.77
N ILE A 7 -2.94 1.06 2.35
CA ILE A 7 -1.80 0.14 2.38
C ILE A 7 -2.16 -1.13 3.13
N LYS A 8 -2.76 -0.98 4.31
CA LYS A 8 -3.14 -2.13 5.14
C LYS A 8 -4.21 -2.99 4.46
N ALA A 9 -5.21 -2.36 3.85
CA ALA A 9 -6.26 -3.07 3.14
C ALA A 9 -5.71 -3.85 1.95
N ALA A 10 -4.85 -3.23 1.16
CA ALA A 10 -4.22 -3.89 0.02
C ALA A 10 -3.39 -5.09 0.45
N ARG A 11 -2.61 -4.93 1.53
CA ARG A 11 -1.84 -6.04 2.10
C ARG A 11 -2.76 -7.20 2.50
N ALA A 12 -3.84 -6.88 3.21
CA ALA A 12 -4.79 -7.88 3.67
C ALA A 12 -5.42 -8.63 2.50
N MET A 13 -5.79 -7.92 1.45
CA MET A 13 -6.39 -8.52 0.27
C MET A 13 -5.45 -9.48 -0.44
N LEU A 14 -4.16 -9.18 -0.45
CA LEU A 14 -3.15 -10.04 -1.09
C LEU A 14 -2.60 -11.10 -0.13
N GLY A 15 -2.95 -11.04 1.15
CA GLY A 15 -2.42 -11.95 2.14
C GLY A 15 -0.94 -11.71 2.46
N TRP A 16 -0.46 -10.48 2.29
CA TRP A 16 0.93 -10.13 2.53
C TRP A 16 1.14 -9.60 3.94
N SER A 17 2.24 -10.03 4.57
CA SER A 17 2.73 -9.37 5.78
C SER A 17 3.46 -8.08 5.41
N ALA A 18 3.73 -7.25 6.40
CA ALA A 18 4.53 -6.04 6.18
C ALA A 18 5.92 -6.37 5.63
N VAL A 19 6.50 -7.47 6.11
CA VAL A 19 7.81 -7.93 5.61
C VAL A 19 7.72 -8.35 4.15
N GLN A 20 6.67 -9.07 3.78
CA GLN A 20 6.48 -9.49 2.39
C GLN A 20 6.28 -8.31 1.45
N LEU A 21 5.47 -7.31 1.88
CA LEU A 21 5.32 -6.09 1.10
C LEU A 21 6.67 -5.40 0.90
N ALA A 22 7.44 -5.27 1.97
CA ALA A 22 8.74 -4.62 1.91
C ALA A 22 9.68 -5.32 0.92
N GLU A 23 9.73 -6.64 0.99
CA GLU A 23 10.57 -7.42 0.08
C GLU A 23 10.16 -7.22 -1.37
N ARG A 24 8.86 -7.24 -1.65
CA ARG A 24 8.37 -7.10 -3.02
C ARG A 24 8.55 -5.69 -3.56
N ALA A 25 8.40 -4.69 -2.72
CA ALA A 25 8.56 -3.29 -3.13
C ALA A 25 10.02 -2.82 -3.13
N GLY A 26 10.93 -3.64 -2.61
CA GLY A 26 12.33 -3.28 -2.53
C GLY A 26 12.63 -2.22 -1.49
N VAL A 27 11.88 -2.22 -0.38
CA VAL A 27 12.06 -1.26 0.71
C VAL A 27 12.27 -2.00 2.02
N SER A 28 12.69 -1.27 3.06
CA SER A 28 12.91 -1.85 4.38
C SER A 28 11.57 -2.20 5.06
N SER A 29 11.51 -3.35 5.73
CA SER A 29 10.33 -3.72 6.50
C SER A 29 10.10 -2.76 7.66
N ALA A 30 11.16 -2.23 8.26
CA ALA A 30 11.05 -1.22 9.31
C ALA A 30 10.35 0.03 8.76
N THR A 31 10.64 0.41 7.52
CA THR A 31 10.00 1.55 6.88
C THR A 31 8.51 1.31 6.69
N VAL A 32 8.12 0.13 6.18
CA VAL A 32 6.71 -0.21 6.01
C VAL A 32 5.98 -0.17 7.34
N LYS A 33 6.56 -0.78 8.37
CA LYS A 33 5.95 -0.80 9.71
C LYS A 33 5.80 0.60 10.28
N LYS A 34 6.80 1.46 10.07
CA LYS A 34 6.76 2.86 10.52
C LYS A 34 5.62 3.62 9.82
N TYR A 35 5.44 3.41 8.52
CA TYR A 35 4.35 4.07 7.80
C TYR A 35 2.99 3.59 8.30
N GLU A 36 2.85 2.29 8.56
CA GLU A 36 1.58 1.72 9.01
C GLU A 36 1.20 2.10 10.44
N MET A 37 2.12 2.65 11.21
CA MET A 37 1.82 3.19 12.54
C MET A 37 1.22 4.59 12.51
N GLN A 38 1.21 5.23 11.35
CA GLN A 38 0.68 6.58 11.19
C GLN A 38 -0.80 6.54 10.84
N ILE A 39 -1.42 7.70 10.79
CA ILE A 39 -2.82 7.87 10.41
C ILE A 39 -2.88 8.78 9.18
N GLY A 40 -3.83 8.52 8.30
CA GLY A 40 -4.01 9.32 7.10
C GLY A 40 -2.97 8.98 6.03
N ILE A 41 -2.42 9.98 5.38
CA ILE A 41 -1.33 9.79 4.42
C ILE A 41 -0.02 9.76 5.20
N PRO A 42 0.78 8.71 5.04
CA PRO A 42 2.00 8.60 5.83
C PRO A 42 3.00 9.70 5.47
N ASN A 43 3.68 10.21 6.48
CA ASN A 43 4.81 11.10 6.27
C ASN A 43 5.97 10.23 5.78
N ALA A 44 6.11 10.15 4.49
CA ALA A 44 6.96 9.17 3.83
C ALA A 44 7.75 9.81 2.70
N ASN A 45 8.87 9.20 2.37
CA ASN A 45 9.59 9.54 1.14
C ASN A 45 8.68 9.21 -0.04
N THR A 46 8.47 10.18 -0.93
CA THR A 46 7.58 10.02 -2.08
C THR A 46 7.99 8.85 -2.96
N ARG A 47 9.29 8.66 -3.16
CA ARG A 47 9.80 7.57 -3.98
C ARG A 47 9.45 6.21 -3.38
N ILE A 48 9.58 6.08 -2.06
CA ILE A 48 9.28 4.82 -1.37
C ILE A 48 7.78 4.55 -1.42
N LEU A 49 6.97 5.57 -1.15
CA LEU A 49 5.52 5.40 -1.19
C LEU A 49 5.05 5.05 -2.60
N SER A 50 5.63 5.66 -3.62
CA SER A 50 5.32 5.33 -5.01
C SER A 50 5.71 3.91 -5.36
N ALA A 51 6.85 3.41 -4.85
CA ALA A 51 7.28 2.03 -5.08
C ALA A 51 6.28 1.04 -4.47
N ILE A 52 5.79 1.34 -3.28
CA ILE A 52 4.78 0.52 -2.61
C ILE A 52 3.49 0.49 -3.43
N LYS A 53 3.00 1.65 -3.83
CA LYS A 53 1.78 1.77 -4.62
C LYS A 53 1.89 1.01 -5.93
N LEU A 54 3.00 1.20 -6.64
CA LEU A 54 3.23 0.55 -7.92
C LEU A 54 3.26 -0.96 -7.79
N LYS A 55 3.88 -1.47 -6.72
CA LYS A 55 3.95 -2.91 -6.50
C LYS A 55 2.56 -3.49 -6.26
N PHE A 56 1.71 -2.82 -5.48
CA PHE A 56 0.33 -3.25 -5.31
C PHE A 56 -0.41 -3.28 -6.64
N GLU A 57 -0.24 -2.24 -7.45
CA GLU A 57 -0.92 -2.15 -8.74
C GLU A 57 -0.49 -3.26 -9.67
N GLU A 58 0.77 -3.67 -9.64
CA GLU A 58 1.27 -4.81 -10.42
C GLU A 58 0.57 -6.12 -10.05
N PHE A 59 0.06 -6.22 -8.82
CA PHE A 59 -0.62 -7.43 -8.34
C PHE A 59 -2.14 -7.31 -8.38
N GLY A 60 -2.66 -6.34 -9.14
CA GLY A 60 -4.09 -6.23 -9.39
C GLY A 60 -4.84 -5.34 -8.42
N ILE A 61 -4.16 -4.59 -7.57
CA ILE A 61 -4.80 -3.65 -6.65
C ILE A 61 -5.09 -2.34 -7.38
N GLU A 62 -6.31 -1.87 -7.22
CA GLU A 62 -6.73 -0.54 -7.69
C GLU A 62 -7.08 0.30 -6.47
N PHE A 63 -6.47 1.48 -6.35
CA PHE A 63 -6.77 2.44 -5.29
C PHE A 63 -7.80 3.43 -5.80
N THR A 64 -8.88 3.61 -5.04
CA THR A 64 -10.00 4.46 -5.46
C THR A 64 -10.34 5.47 -4.37
N GLY A 65 -11.10 6.49 -4.75
CA GLY A 65 -11.56 7.50 -3.85
C GLY A 65 -10.47 8.47 -3.43
N ASP A 66 -10.84 9.38 -2.55
CA ASP A 66 -9.89 10.31 -1.95
C ASP A 66 -9.24 9.61 -0.75
N PRO A 67 -7.89 9.60 -0.67
CA PRO A 67 -7.21 8.86 0.41
C PRO A 67 -7.61 9.27 1.83
N LEU A 68 -8.10 10.48 2.01
CA LEU A 68 -8.46 10.99 3.33
C LEU A 68 -9.96 11.06 3.58
N VAL A 69 -10.79 10.99 2.53
CA VAL A 69 -12.24 11.15 2.64
C VAL A 69 -12.97 9.84 2.47
N ASN A 70 -12.68 9.13 1.38
CA ASN A 70 -13.37 7.88 1.06
C ASN A 70 -12.41 6.89 0.44
N PRO A 71 -11.32 6.54 1.12
CA PRO A 71 -10.31 5.66 0.55
C PRO A 71 -10.88 4.28 0.25
N GLY A 72 -10.61 3.79 -0.95
CA GLY A 72 -11.05 2.48 -1.37
C GLY A 72 -9.90 1.67 -1.95
N VAL A 73 -10.06 0.35 -1.91
CA VAL A 73 -9.11 -0.60 -2.49
C VAL A 73 -9.91 -1.72 -3.13
N THR A 74 -9.58 -2.03 -4.37
CA THR A 74 -10.21 -3.15 -5.10
C THR A 74 -9.11 -4.08 -5.59
N LEU A 75 -9.29 -5.37 -5.37
CA LEU A 75 -8.39 -6.39 -5.93
C LEU A 75 -9.05 -7.02 -7.15
N HIS A 76 -8.38 -6.95 -8.28
CA HIS A 76 -8.83 -7.57 -9.52
C HIS A 76 -8.20 -8.97 -9.60
N LEU A 77 -9.01 -9.99 -9.35
CA LEU A 77 -8.53 -11.37 -9.25
C LEU A 77 -8.07 -11.98 -10.57
N ASN A 78 -8.55 -11.43 -11.67
CA ASN A 78 -8.14 -11.90 -13.00
C ASN A 78 -6.91 -11.18 -13.53
N GLY A 79 -6.25 -10.41 -12.71
CA GLY A 79 -4.99 -9.72 -13.07
C GLY A 79 -5.30 -8.46 -13.84
N LEU A 80 -5.71 -7.72 -14.17
CA LEU A 80 -5.89 -6.49 -14.96
C LEU A 80 -5.50 -6.77 -16.44
#